data_7cc2416534a470af6d48bdb2fd6cbd44
#
_entry.id   7cc2416534a470af6d48bdb2fd6cbd44
#
_cell.length_a   1.000
_cell.length_b   1.000
_cell.length_c   1.000
_cell.angle_alpha   90.00
_cell.angle_beta   90.00
_cell.angle_gamma   90.00
#
_symmetry.space_group_name_H-M   'P 1'
#
loop_
_entity.id
_entity.type
_entity.pdbx_description
1 polymer ?
#
loop_
_entity_poly.entity_id
_entity_poly.type
_entity_poly.pdbx_seq_one_letter_code
_entity_poly.pdbx_strand_id
1 'polypeptide(L)'
;MIERTIKNILISQPEPTDLLKNQYKALSSKYEVEFTFYKFFDVVGISNREFRDAKISLLDHSAVIFTSKLSVDNYFRLAKELRLTIPETMKYFCITETVANYMQNYVQYRKRKIFYGKLTFKDLVEVIAKHKEEKYIIPCAEDSSIDYFTLLDNAKIKYTKAV
;
A
#
# COMPACT_ATOMS: atom_id res chain seq x y z
N MET A 1 20.98 14.08 36.43
CA MET A 1 20.17 13.76 35.25
C MET A 1 19.03 12.84 35.68
N ILE A 2 17.77 13.20 35.48
CA ILE A 2 16.63 12.33 35.79
C ILE A 2 16.57 11.29 34.67
N GLU A 3 16.94 10.07 34.98
CA GLU A 3 16.77 8.92 34.06
C GLU A 3 15.26 8.68 33.91
N ARG A 4 14.71 9.05 32.74
CA ARG A 4 13.31 8.79 32.41
C ARG A 4 13.18 7.36 31.92
N THR A 5 12.71 6.48 32.79
CA THR A 5 12.40 5.10 32.39
C THR A 5 11.04 5.06 31.71
N ILE A 6 11.01 4.53 30.47
CA ILE A 6 9.75 4.29 29.74
C ILE A 6 9.06 3.09 30.40
N LYS A 7 7.81 3.29 30.86
CA LYS A 7 6.98 2.23 31.44
C LYS A 7 5.81 1.82 30.57
N ASN A 8 5.28 2.75 29.78
CA ASN A 8 4.11 2.52 28.94
C ASN A 8 4.43 2.87 27.49
N ILE A 9 4.03 2.00 26.57
CA ILE A 9 4.19 2.17 25.12
C ILE A 9 2.80 2.05 24.48
N LEU A 10 2.34 3.12 23.84
CA LEU A 10 1.11 3.14 23.07
C LEU A 10 1.41 2.83 21.60
N ILE A 11 0.74 1.83 21.06
CA ILE A 11 0.88 1.40 19.65
C ILE A 11 -0.41 1.73 18.91
N SER A 12 -0.31 2.58 17.90
CA SER A 12 -1.46 2.99 17.04
C SER A 12 -1.81 1.90 16.01
N GLN A 13 -2.19 0.72 16.52
CA GLN A 13 -2.62 -0.43 15.72
C GLN A 13 -3.72 -1.20 16.47
N PRO A 14 -4.53 -2.02 15.76
CA PRO A 14 -5.43 -2.97 16.41
C PRO A 14 -4.65 -3.94 17.31
N GLU A 15 -5.33 -4.55 18.27
CA GLU A 15 -4.73 -5.63 19.04
C GLU A 15 -4.10 -6.71 18.15
N PRO A 16 -2.87 -7.14 18.43
CA PRO A 16 -2.19 -8.14 17.64
C PRO A 16 -2.88 -9.52 17.75
N THR A 17 -2.69 -10.36 16.75
CA THR A 17 -3.10 -11.76 16.78
C THR A 17 -2.32 -12.54 17.85
N ASP A 18 -2.80 -13.72 18.26
CA ASP A 18 -2.24 -14.50 19.37
C ASP A 18 -0.73 -14.78 19.24
N LEU A 19 -0.26 -15.02 18.01
CA LEU A 19 1.17 -15.25 17.75
C LEU A 19 2.00 -14.01 18.12
N LEU A 20 1.56 -12.82 17.70
CA LEU A 20 2.23 -11.56 17.99
C LEU A 20 2.02 -11.13 19.47
N LYS A 21 0.86 -11.45 20.07
CA LYS A 21 0.63 -11.23 21.51
C LYS A 21 1.72 -11.86 22.39
N ASN A 22 2.16 -13.06 22.04
CA ASN A 22 3.22 -13.76 22.78
C ASN A 22 4.57 -13.03 22.68
N GLN A 23 4.88 -12.44 21.52
CA GLN A 23 6.10 -11.64 21.35
C GLN A 23 6.04 -10.35 22.19
N TYR A 24 4.91 -9.65 22.21
CA TYR A 24 4.73 -8.46 23.04
C TYR A 24 4.77 -8.78 24.53
N LYS A 25 4.21 -9.91 24.98
CA LYS A 25 4.32 -10.38 26.37
C LYS A 25 5.78 -10.63 26.75
N ALA A 26 6.55 -11.27 25.88
CA ALA A 26 7.98 -11.52 26.13
C ALA A 26 8.77 -10.20 26.24
N LEU A 27 8.50 -9.22 25.38
CA LEU A 27 9.11 -7.89 25.43
C LEU A 27 8.70 -7.14 26.70
N SER A 28 7.41 -7.18 27.07
CA SER A 28 6.89 -6.59 28.29
C SER A 28 7.62 -7.11 29.52
N SER A 29 7.75 -8.43 29.64
CA SER A 29 8.46 -9.06 30.76
C SER A 29 9.96 -8.75 30.77
N LYS A 30 10.60 -8.68 29.60
CA LYS A 30 12.04 -8.44 29.48
C LYS A 30 12.45 -7.01 29.83
N TYR A 31 11.61 -6.04 29.45
CA TYR A 31 11.94 -4.60 29.58
C TYR A 31 11.08 -3.88 30.63
N GLU A 32 10.22 -4.59 31.35
CA GLU A 32 9.30 -4.04 32.37
C GLU A 32 8.44 -2.89 31.80
N VAL A 33 7.95 -3.05 30.56
CA VAL A 33 7.10 -2.09 29.87
C VAL A 33 5.71 -2.66 29.62
N GLU A 34 4.69 -1.81 29.66
CA GLU A 34 3.32 -2.16 29.30
C GLU A 34 3.02 -1.67 27.89
N PHE A 35 2.40 -2.53 27.05
CA PHE A 35 1.94 -2.19 25.72
C PHE A 35 0.43 -1.99 25.70
N THR A 36 -0.01 -0.81 25.24
CA THR A 36 -1.42 -0.51 24.97
C THR A 36 -1.61 -0.38 23.47
N PHE A 37 -2.59 -1.10 22.94
CA PHE A 37 -2.95 -1.03 21.51
C PHE A 37 -4.21 -0.20 21.35
N TYR A 38 -4.16 0.82 20.48
CA TYR A 38 -5.31 1.64 20.18
C TYR A 38 -5.26 2.13 18.72
N LYS A 39 -6.26 1.77 17.94
CA LYS A 39 -6.37 2.22 16.55
C LYS A 39 -7.00 3.61 16.51
N PHE A 40 -6.20 4.62 16.20
CA PHE A 40 -6.64 6.02 16.20
C PHE A 40 -7.45 6.42 14.97
N PHE A 41 -7.24 5.75 13.83
CA PHE A 41 -7.90 6.09 12.57
C PHE A 41 -8.13 4.84 11.72
N ASP A 42 -9.12 4.94 10.84
CA ASP A 42 -9.40 3.97 9.79
C ASP A 42 -9.15 4.61 8.42
N VAL A 43 -8.52 3.85 7.53
CA VAL A 43 -8.44 4.22 6.12
C VAL A 43 -9.61 3.55 5.41
N VAL A 44 -10.55 4.35 4.96
CA VAL A 44 -11.74 3.88 4.24
C VAL A 44 -11.59 4.22 2.77
N GLY A 45 -11.87 3.27 1.89
CA GLY A 45 -11.85 3.53 0.45
C GLY A 45 -13.00 4.42 0.04
N ILE A 46 -12.74 5.34 -0.87
CA ILE A 46 -13.76 6.24 -1.44
C ILE A 46 -14.92 5.46 -2.07
N SER A 47 -16.08 6.09 -2.09
CA SER A 47 -17.27 5.53 -2.73
C SER A 47 -17.17 5.57 -4.27
N ASN A 48 -18.00 4.77 -4.95
CA ASN A 48 -18.13 4.81 -6.41
C ASN A 48 -18.51 6.19 -6.95
N ARG A 49 -19.29 6.94 -6.19
CA ARG A 49 -19.74 8.27 -6.58
C ARG A 49 -18.56 9.23 -6.58
N GLU A 50 -17.81 9.30 -5.49
CA GLU A 50 -16.63 10.16 -5.36
C GLU A 50 -15.60 9.84 -6.43
N PHE A 51 -15.35 8.53 -6.69
CA PHE A 51 -14.41 8.12 -7.74
C PHE A 51 -14.86 8.58 -9.14
N ARG A 52 -16.18 8.50 -9.45
CA ARG A 52 -16.71 8.99 -10.73
C ARG A 52 -16.60 10.51 -10.85
N ASP A 53 -16.84 11.21 -9.76
CA ASP A 53 -16.74 12.68 -9.72
C ASP A 53 -15.30 13.16 -9.95
N ALA A 54 -14.30 12.36 -9.55
CA ALA A 54 -12.88 12.58 -9.84
C ALA A 54 -12.51 12.40 -11.32
N LYS A 55 -13.41 11.84 -12.17
CA LYS A 55 -13.22 11.61 -13.61
C LYS A 55 -11.97 10.79 -13.95
N ILE A 56 -11.59 9.88 -13.06
CA ILE A 56 -10.47 8.96 -13.26
C ILE A 56 -11.02 7.65 -13.84
N SER A 57 -10.40 7.14 -14.91
CA SER A 57 -10.73 5.84 -15.46
C SER A 57 -9.63 4.83 -15.13
N LEU A 58 -9.99 3.70 -14.48
CA LEU A 58 -9.03 2.63 -14.21
C LEU A 58 -8.50 2.00 -15.48
N LEU A 59 -9.34 1.94 -16.54
CA LEU A 59 -9.02 1.25 -17.79
C LEU A 59 -8.14 2.08 -18.74
N ASP A 60 -7.98 3.38 -18.49
CA ASP A 60 -7.11 4.25 -19.29
C ASP A 60 -5.62 4.07 -18.94
N HIS A 61 -5.34 3.22 -17.96
CA HIS A 61 -4.01 2.91 -17.48
C HIS A 61 -3.60 1.49 -17.86
N SER A 62 -2.30 1.30 -18.06
CA SER A 62 -1.73 -0.01 -18.37
C SER A 62 -1.00 -0.64 -17.20
N ALA A 63 -0.78 0.13 -16.12
CA ALA A 63 -0.09 -0.31 -14.93
C ALA A 63 -0.64 0.32 -13.64
N VAL A 64 -0.56 -0.42 -12.54
CA VAL A 64 -0.96 0.04 -11.21
C VAL A 64 0.22 -0.04 -10.25
N ILE A 65 0.42 1.02 -9.43
CA ILE A 65 1.43 1.03 -8.35
C ILE A 65 0.71 0.80 -7.02
N PHE A 66 1.07 -0.27 -6.31
CA PHE A 66 0.53 -0.61 -5.00
C PHE A 66 1.55 -0.40 -3.89
N THR A 67 1.22 0.44 -2.93
CA THR A 67 2.05 0.76 -1.76
C THR A 67 1.66 -0.04 -0.50
N SER A 68 0.52 -0.73 -0.53
CA SER A 68 0.02 -1.52 0.60
C SER A 68 -0.99 -2.58 0.15
N LYS A 69 -1.27 -3.56 1.02
CA LYS A 69 -2.36 -4.51 0.80
C LYS A 69 -3.72 -3.81 0.70
N LEU A 70 -3.93 -2.79 1.53
CA LEU A 70 -5.17 -2.01 1.53
C LEU A 70 -5.39 -1.29 0.19
N SER A 71 -4.34 -0.77 -0.45
CA SER A 71 -4.47 -0.17 -1.78
C SER A 71 -4.85 -1.21 -2.85
N VAL A 72 -4.38 -2.47 -2.72
CA VAL A 72 -4.82 -3.59 -3.56
C VAL A 72 -6.31 -3.86 -3.35
N ASP A 73 -6.74 -4.03 -2.10
CA ASP A 73 -8.13 -4.33 -1.75
C ASP A 73 -9.08 -3.26 -2.29
N ASN A 74 -8.77 -1.99 -2.08
CA ASN A 74 -9.60 -0.87 -2.53
C ASN A 74 -9.65 -0.76 -4.06
N TYR A 75 -8.55 -0.99 -4.77
CA TYR A 75 -8.54 -0.99 -6.23
C TYR A 75 -9.47 -2.05 -6.81
N PHE A 76 -9.37 -3.30 -6.34
CA PHE A 76 -10.22 -4.39 -6.84
C PHE A 76 -11.66 -4.30 -6.35
N ARG A 77 -11.90 -3.79 -5.12
CA ARG A 77 -13.24 -3.45 -4.65
C ARG A 77 -13.91 -2.47 -5.61
N LEU A 78 -13.23 -1.37 -5.91
CA LEU A 78 -13.74 -0.32 -6.78
C LEU A 78 -13.99 -0.84 -8.21
N ALA A 79 -13.06 -1.60 -8.78
CA ALA A 79 -13.23 -2.24 -10.08
C ALA A 79 -14.49 -3.13 -10.12
N LYS A 80 -14.70 -3.96 -9.07
CA LYS A 80 -15.86 -4.82 -8.94
C LYS A 80 -17.17 -4.01 -8.82
N GLU A 81 -17.20 -2.99 -7.98
CA GLU A 81 -18.38 -2.14 -7.77
C GLU A 81 -18.72 -1.33 -9.03
N LEU A 82 -17.72 -0.91 -9.80
CA LEU A 82 -17.90 -0.25 -11.10
C LEU A 82 -18.19 -1.23 -12.23
N ARG A 83 -18.20 -2.56 -11.96
CA ARG A 83 -18.40 -3.64 -12.94
C ARG A 83 -17.37 -3.59 -14.08
N LEU A 84 -16.14 -3.22 -13.76
CA LEU A 84 -15.05 -3.16 -14.73
C LEU A 84 -14.31 -4.50 -14.77
N THR A 85 -14.01 -4.97 -15.97
CA THR A 85 -13.12 -6.10 -16.19
C THR A 85 -11.71 -5.57 -16.40
N ILE A 86 -10.80 -5.83 -15.45
CA ILE A 86 -9.41 -5.41 -15.57
C ILE A 86 -8.72 -6.23 -16.67
N PRO A 87 -8.09 -5.57 -17.67
CA PRO A 87 -7.45 -6.28 -18.77
C PRO A 87 -6.35 -7.23 -18.30
N GLU A 88 -6.24 -8.37 -18.94
CA GLU A 88 -5.15 -9.32 -18.67
C GLU A 88 -3.75 -8.74 -18.96
N THR A 89 -3.67 -7.68 -19.74
CA THR A 89 -2.42 -6.97 -20.05
C THR A 89 -1.96 -6.06 -18.92
N MET A 90 -2.83 -5.75 -17.95
CA MET A 90 -2.51 -4.89 -16.82
C MET A 90 -1.27 -5.37 -16.08
N LYS A 91 -0.32 -4.46 -15.84
CA LYS A 91 0.88 -4.70 -15.04
C LYS A 91 0.72 -4.14 -13.63
N TYR A 92 1.36 -4.76 -12.66
CA TYR A 92 1.26 -4.38 -11.25
C TYR A 92 2.65 -4.19 -10.66
N PHE A 93 2.85 -3.06 -10.01
CA PHE A 93 4.11 -2.67 -9.40
C PHE A 93 3.89 -2.52 -7.89
N CYS A 94 4.43 -3.42 -7.11
CA CYS A 94 4.20 -3.52 -5.68
C CYS A 94 5.43 -3.04 -4.90
N ILE A 95 5.21 -2.32 -3.80
CA ILE A 95 6.31 -1.79 -2.99
C ILE A 95 7.23 -2.91 -2.46
N THR A 96 6.66 -4.06 -2.10
CA THR A 96 7.39 -5.21 -1.57
C THR A 96 6.87 -6.51 -2.17
N GLU A 97 7.67 -7.58 -2.04
CA GLU A 97 7.27 -8.94 -2.40
C GLU A 97 6.02 -9.41 -1.64
N THR A 98 5.86 -9.00 -0.38
CA THR A 98 4.67 -9.32 0.42
C THR A 98 3.39 -8.78 -0.20
N VAL A 99 3.41 -7.56 -0.73
CA VAL A 99 2.27 -6.97 -1.45
C VAL A 99 2.08 -7.66 -2.79
N ALA A 100 3.15 -7.99 -3.50
CA ALA A 100 3.08 -8.73 -4.77
C ALA A 100 2.46 -10.14 -4.59
N ASN A 101 2.85 -10.85 -3.54
CA ASN A 101 2.26 -12.15 -3.22
C ASN A 101 0.77 -12.03 -2.81
N TYR A 102 0.39 -10.94 -2.13
CA TYR A 102 -1.00 -10.67 -1.78
C TYR A 102 -1.92 -10.50 -3.00
N MET A 103 -1.38 -10.07 -4.13
CA MET A 103 -2.11 -9.94 -5.40
C MET A 103 -2.74 -11.26 -5.89
N GLN A 104 -2.25 -12.42 -5.42
CA GLN A 104 -2.82 -13.73 -5.77
C GLN A 104 -4.28 -13.90 -5.34
N ASN A 105 -4.75 -13.10 -4.39
CA ASN A 105 -6.16 -13.09 -3.97
C ASN A 105 -7.09 -12.51 -5.04
N TYR A 106 -6.53 -11.79 -6.03
CA TYR A 106 -7.30 -11.06 -7.04
C TYR A 106 -6.96 -11.46 -8.47
N VAL A 107 -5.70 -11.79 -8.74
CA VAL A 107 -5.21 -12.11 -10.08
C VAL A 107 -4.27 -13.31 -10.05
N GLN A 108 -4.23 -14.07 -11.14
CA GLN A 108 -3.24 -15.14 -11.28
C GLN A 108 -1.83 -14.53 -11.30
N TYR A 109 -0.97 -14.98 -10.38
CA TYR A 109 0.41 -14.51 -10.31
C TYR A 109 1.19 -14.88 -11.57
N ARG A 110 1.75 -13.87 -12.24
CA ARG A 110 2.59 -14.05 -13.42
C ARG A 110 3.80 -13.12 -13.31
N LYS A 111 5.02 -13.67 -13.26
CA LYS A 111 6.28 -12.92 -13.14
C LYS A 111 6.45 -11.77 -14.14
N ARG A 112 5.89 -11.90 -15.34
CA ARG A 112 5.94 -10.88 -16.39
C ARG A 112 4.96 -9.72 -16.21
N LYS A 113 4.07 -9.80 -15.23
CA LYS A 113 3.02 -8.81 -14.98
C LYS A 113 3.07 -8.20 -13.58
N ILE A 114 3.68 -8.90 -12.63
CA ILE A 114 3.77 -8.47 -11.24
C ILE A 114 5.23 -8.25 -10.91
N PHE A 115 5.56 -7.00 -10.63
CA PHE A 115 6.90 -6.51 -10.31
C PHE A 115 6.89 -5.95 -8.89
N TYR A 116 8.03 -5.99 -8.21
CA TYR A 116 8.11 -5.44 -6.86
C TYR A 116 9.49 -4.87 -6.55
N GLY A 117 9.51 -3.88 -5.64
CA GLY A 117 10.71 -3.36 -5.02
C GLY A 117 11.21 -4.30 -3.92
N LYS A 118 12.37 -4.01 -3.36
CA LYS A 118 12.93 -4.80 -2.25
C LYS A 118 12.25 -4.44 -0.92
N LEU A 119 12.38 -3.20 -0.49
CA LEU A 119 11.88 -2.73 0.80
C LEU A 119 11.33 -1.31 0.76
N THR A 120 11.91 -0.42 -0.05
CA THR A 120 11.58 0.99 -0.10
C THR A 120 10.88 1.36 -1.40
N PHE A 121 10.17 2.49 -1.39
CA PHE A 121 9.56 3.01 -2.62
C PHE A 121 10.62 3.40 -3.66
N LYS A 122 11.82 3.81 -3.23
CA LYS A 122 12.95 4.08 -4.12
C LYS A 122 13.36 2.83 -4.90
N ASP A 123 13.43 1.66 -4.25
CA ASP A 123 13.73 0.41 -4.94
C ASP A 123 12.66 0.08 -5.99
N LEU A 124 11.39 0.39 -5.69
CA LEU A 124 10.30 0.20 -6.64
C LEU A 124 10.43 1.15 -7.84
N VAL A 125 10.82 2.40 -7.63
CA VAL A 125 11.02 3.37 -8.71
C VAL A 125 12.12 2.91 -9.67
N GLU A 126 13.17 2.24 -9.19
CA GLU A 126 14.19 1.63 -10.06
C GLU A 126 13.65 0.53 -10.97
N VAL A 127 12.63 -0.21 -10.49
CA VAL A 127 11.92 -1.21 -11.30
C VAL A 127 10.99 -0.53 -12.30
N ILE A 128 10.19 0.45 -11.86
CA ILE A 128 9.28 1.23 -12.70
C ILE A 128 10.04 1.95 -13.84
N ALA A 129 11.24 2.44 -13.56
CA ALA A 129 12.07 3.15 -14.55
C ALA A 129 12.45 2.30 -15.77
N LYS A 130 12.33 0.96 -15.68
CA LYS A 130 12.52 0.03 -16.79
C LYS A 130 11.27 -0.17 -17.66
N HIS A 131 10.15 0.44 -17.25
CA HIS A 131 8.83 0.32 -17.86
C HIS A 131 8.17 1.70 -18.05
N LYS A 132 8.94 2.69 -18.52
CA LYS A 132 8.50 4.10 -18.66
C LYS A 132 7.38 4.29 -19.69
N GLU A 133 7.17 3.32 -20.53
CA GLU A 133 6.11 3.29 -21.54
C GLU A 133 4.71 3.10 -20.98
N GLU A 134 4.62 2.60 -19.73
CA GLU A 134 3.34 2.33 -19.08
C GLU A 134 2.66 3.62 -18.59
N LYS A 135 1.34 3.60 -18.58
CA LYS A 135 0.51 4.63 -17.96
C LYS A 135 0.13 4.16 -16.55
N TYR A 136 0.70 4.79 -15.58
CA TYR A 136 0.53 4.38 -14.19
C TYR A 136 -0.66 5.03 -13.51
N ILE A 137 -1.41 4.25 -12.73
CA ILE A 137 -2.32 4.74 -11.71
C ILE A 137 -1.82 4.31 -10.33
N ILE A 138 -1.91 5.20 -9.35
CA ILE A 138 -1.49 4.94 -7.98
C ILE A 138 -2.66 5.20 -7.02
N PRO A 139 -3.32 4.15 -6.51
CA PRO A 139 -4.30 4.28 -5.43
C PRO A 139 -3.59 4.75 -4.16
N CYS A 140 -4.02 5.89 -3.63
CA CYS A 140 -3.38 6.52 -2.49
C CYS A 140 -4.41 7.27 -1.64
N ALA A 141 -4.09 7.55 -0.37
CA ALA A 141 -4.86 8.47 0.45
C ALA A 141 -4.45 9.92 0.15
N GLU A 142 -5.29 10.91 0.51
CA GLU A 142 -4.98 12.33 0.37
C GLU A 142 -3.64 12.70 1.04
N ASP A 143 -3.41 12.18 2.24
CA ASP A 143 -2.21 12.40 3.04
C ASP A 143 -1.05 11.44 2.67
N SER A 144 -1.10 10.84 1.48
CA SER A 144 -0.01 9.96 1.04
C SER A 144 1.32 10.69 0.98
N SER A 145 2.39 9.98 1.35
CA SER A 145 3.74 10.53 1.43
C SER A 145 4.13 11.31 0.17
N ILE A 146 4.40 12.60 0.32
CA ILE A 146 4.88 13.49 -0.74
C ILE A 146 6.17 12.93 -1.38
N ASP A 147 6.97 12.23 -0.61
CA ASP A 147 8.23 11.63 -1.06
C ASP A 147 8.05 10.63 -2.21
N TYR A 148 6.94 9.87 -2.23
CA TYR A 148 6.67 8.92 -3.30
C TYR A 148 6.49 9.62 -4.64
N PHE A 149 5.74 10.70 -4.65
CA PHE A 149 5.45 11.47 -5.86
C PHE A 149 6.70 12.21 -6.35
N THR A 150 7.47 12.79 -5.43
CA THR A 150 8.76 13.41 -5.73
C THR A 150 9.74 12.42 -6.39
N LEU A 151 9.79 11.18 -5.91
CA LEU A 151 10.62 10.14 -6.51
C LEU A 151 10.18 9.76 -7.92
N LEU A 152 8.85 9.67 -8.16
CA LEU A 152 8.30 9.39 -9.50
C LEU A 152 8.57 10.55 -10.46
N ASP A 153 8.37 11.79 -10.00
CA ASP A 153 8.61 13.01 -10.79
C ASP A 153 10.08 13.13 -11.20
N ASN A 154 11.01 12.91 -10.26
CA ASN A 154 12.44 12.90 -10.51
C ASN A 154 12.85 11.82 -11.52
N ALA A 155 12.17 10.67 -11.51
CA ALA A 155 12.36 9.59 -12.47
C ALA A 155 11.67 9.84 -13.81
N LYS A 156 10.90 10.96 -13.96
CA LYS A 156 10.08 11.31 -15.13
C LYS A 156 9.06 10.24 -15.48
N ILE A 157 8.45 9.64 -14.47
CA ILE A 157 7.36 8.65 -14.62
C ILE A 157 6.03 9.41 -14.65
N LYS A 158 5.19 9.11 -15.65
CA LYS A 158 3.83 9.66 -15.75
C LYS A 158 2.87 8.80 -14.94
N TYR A 159 2.14 9.40 -14.03
CA TYR A 159 1.17 8.70 -13.19
C TYR A 159 -0.09 9.54 -12.94
N THR A 160 -1.17 8.86 -12.60
CA THR A 160 -2.43 9.47 -12.12
C THR A 160 -2.63 9.03 -10.67
N LYS A 161 -2.91 9.99 -9.79
CA LYS A 161 -3.32 9.71 -8.41
C LYS A 161 -4.79 9.32 -8.39
N ALA A 162 -5.12 8.22 -7.74
CA ALA A 162 -6.50 7.81 -7.44
C ALA A 162 -6.69 7.91 -5.92
N VAL A 163 -7.11 9.10 -5.49
CA VAL A 163 -7.34 9.44 -4.08
C VAL A 163 -8.78 9.13 -3.72
#